data_04fbb1429fc1a6464a66200cb8d562db
#
_entry.id   04fbb1429fc1a6464a66200cb8d562db
#
_cell.length_a   1.000
_cell.length_b   1.000
_cell.length_c   1.000
_cell.angle_alpha   90.00
_cell.angle_beta   90.00
_cell.angle_gamma   90.00
#
_symmetry.space_group_name_H-M   'P 1'
#
loop_
_entity.id
_entity.type
_entity.pdbx_description
1 polymer ?
#
loop_
_entity_poly.entity_id
_entity_poly.type
_entity_poly.pdbx_seq_one_letter_code
_entity_poly.pdbx_strand_id
1 'polypeptide(L)'
;MARRARPRQRGAAVVRPVRGDGGGVGGAAVRWALSNRADPAARAVADRHYNRQHVGADQFVPPGKCLVLLIEAPAPALWISHSPDPRFVKHRWPGAWVCTAFRNEGAWLSSELIREALAATVDAWGPPPAEGMLTFVDPTKTAPKEVPGWCFRRAGFKSDGFSEGGLVALVLPARRFPAPSPPLWRGVDARWDTRQQRLFR
;
A
#
# COMPACT_ATOMS: atom_id res chain seq x y z
N MET A 1 9.34 27.02 58.43
CA MET A 1 8.86 26.09 57.37
C MET A 1 9.12 26.70 56.01
N ALA A 2 10.15 26.23 55.32
CA ALA A 2 10.60 26.76 54.03
C ALA A 2 9.99 25.94 52.88
N ARG A 3 9.23 26.58 51.96
CA ARG A 3 8.69 25.97 50.74
C ARG A 3 9.80 25.83 49.70
N ARG A 4 10.15 24.61 49.34
CA ARG A 4 11.07 24.30 48.21
C ARG A 4 10.36 24.56 46.88
N ALA A 5 10.96 25.41 46.06
CA ALA A 5 10.53 25.66 44.66
C ALA A 5 10.95 24.48 43.78
N ARG A 6 10.02 24.04 42.91
CA ARG A 6 10.26 23.05 41.86
C ARG A 6 10.93 23.71 40.65
N PRO A 7 11.89 23.07 39.97
CA PRO A 7 12.52 23.60 38.77
C PRO A 7 11.56 23.49 37.58
N ARG A 8 11.47 24.58 36.78
CA ARG A 8 10.74 24.62 35.50
C ARG A 8 11.47 23.78 34.47
N GLN A 9 10.82 22.79 33.90
CA GLN A 9 11.28 22.08 32.72
C GLN A 9 11.22 23.04 31.52
N ARG A 10 12.35 23.21 30.85
CA ARG A 10 12.47 23.96 29.59
C ARG A 10 11.86 23.10 28.48
N GLY A 11 10.91 23.67 27.73
CA GLY A 11 10.26 23.03 26.61
C GLY A 11 11.25 22.64 25.51
N ALA A 12 11.08 21.44 24.99
CA ALA A 12 11.75 20.98 23.79
C ALA A 12 11.30 21.81 22.58
N ALA A 13 12.26 22.30 21.81
CA ALA A 13 12.00 23.06 20.60
C ALA A 13 11.35 22.15 19.55
N VAL A 14 10.15 22.51 19.11
CA VAL A 14 9.47 21.90 17.97
C VAL A 14 10.21 22.35 16.71
N VAL A 15 10.96 21.44 16.10
CA VAL A 15 11.57 21.64 14.78
C VAL A 15 10.45 21.65 13.74
N ARG A 16 10.12 22.83 13.21
CA ARG A 16 9.24 22.96 12.05
C ARG A 16 10.00 22.55 10.78
N PRO A 17 9.40 21.72 9.89
CA PRO A 17 10.03 21.43 8.61
C PRO A 17 10.12 22.70 7.76
N VAL A 18 11.31 22.97 7.23
CA VAL A 18 11.57 24.07 6.30
C VAL A 18 10.81 23.79 5.02
N ARG A 19 9.92 24.70 4.63
CA ARG A 19 9.35 24.74 3.28
C ARG A 19 10.45 25.21 2.33
N GLY A 20 10.95 24.30 1.51
CA GLY A 20 11.79 24.64 0.36
C GLY A 20 10.89 25.17 -0.76
N ASP A 21 10.96 26.48 -1.03
CA ASP A 21 10.45 27.07 -2.26
C ASP A 21 11.38 26.69 -3.40
N GLY A 22 10.89 25.89 -4.31
CA GLY A 22 11.56 25.50 -5.54
C GLY A 22 10.52 25.17 -6.61
N GLY A 23 10.12 26.18 -7.40
CA GLY A 23 9.26 26.02 -8.57
C GLY A 23 9.97 25.19 -9.64
N GLY A 24 9.54 23.94 -9.80
CA GLY A 24 9.83 23.08 -10.93
C GLY A 24 8.60 22.25 -11.18
N VAL A 25 8.20 22.07 -12.44
CA VAL A 25 7.14 21.14 -12.85
C VAL A 25 7.61 19.74 -12.46
N GLY A 26 7.47 19.40 -11.16
CA GLY A 26 8.00 18.22 -10.55
C GLY A 26 7.06 17.06 -10.78
N GLY A 27 7.44 16.09 -11.58
CA GLY A 27 6.95 14.74 -11.44
C GLY A 27 7.07 14.34 -9.97
N ALA A 28 5.98 13.88 -9.35
CA ALA A 28 6.00 13.43 -7.95
C ALA A 28 7.14 12.41 -7.81
N ALA A 29 8.05 12.65 -6.86
CA ALA A 29 9.18 11.73 -6.63
C ALA A 29 8.62 10.35 -6.30
N VAL A 30 8.93 9.35 -7.13
CA VAL A 30 8.52 7.97 -6.92
C VAL A 30 9.19 7.46 -5.65
N ARG A 31 8.39 6.97 -4.71
CA ARG A 31 8.84 6.50 -3.40
C ARG A 31 8.92 4.97 -3.32
N TRP A 32 8.06 4.29 -4.04
CA TRP A 32 7.99 2.84 -4.04
C TRP A 32 9.16 2.21 -4.80
N ALA A 33 9.78 1.24 -4.17
CA ALA A 33 10.74 0.36 -4.82
C ALA A 33 10.12 -1.01 -5.10
N LEU A 34 10.50 -1.60 -6.24
CA LEU A 34 10.07 -2.94 -6.59
C LEU A 34 10.65 -3.96 -5.60
N SER A 35 9.79 -4.82 -5.10
CA SER A 35 10.11 -5.93 -4.21
C SER A 35 9.51 -7.23 -4.75
N ASN A 36 9.52 -8.31 -3.98
CA ASN A 36 8.97 -9.60 -4.39
C ASN A 36 8.35 -10.36 -3.21
N ARG A 37 7.64 -11.46 -3.52
CA ARG A 37 6.95 -12.29 -2.54
C ARG A 37 7.86 -13.08 -1.58
N ALA A 38 9.17 -13.10 -1.80
CA ALA A 38 10.14 -13.76 -0.96
C ALA A 38 11.04 -12.78 -0.19
N ASP A 39 10.81 -11.47 -0.33
CA ASP A 39 11.59 -10.43 0.33
C ASP A 39 11.33 -10.43 1.85
N PRO A 40 12.34 -10.73 2.69
CA PRO A 40 12.18 -10.74 4.14
C PRO A 40 11.79 -9.37 4.71
N ALA A 41 12.26 -8.26 4.10
CA ALA A 41 11.92 -6.92 4.54
C ALA A 41 10.43 -6.61 4.27
N ALA A 42 9.91 -6.98 3.09
CA ALA A 42 8.50 -6.85 2.77
C ALA A 42 7.64 -7.75 3.67
N ARG A 43 8.08 -9.00 3.93
CA ARG A 43 7.42 -9.93 4.86
C ARG A 43 7.30 -9.33 6.26
N ALA A 44 8.38 -8.74 6.78
CA ALA A 44 8.37 -8.13 8.10
C ALA A 44 7.34 -7.00 8.24
N VAL A 45 7.09 -6.22 7.17
CA VAL A 45 6.02 -5.21 7.16
C VAL A 45 4.64 -5.86 7.03
N ALA A 46 4.52 -6.90 6.19
CA ALA A 46 3.26 -7.66 6.03
C ALA A 46 2.83 -8.32 7.34
N ASP A 47 3.77 -8.86 8.11
CA ASP A 47 3.50 -9.53 9.39
C ASP A 47 2.90 -8.59 10.45
N ARG A 48 3.10 -7.29 10.31
CA ARG A 48 2.48 -6.26 11.16
C ARG A 48 1.13 -5.76 10.64
N HIS A 49 0.69 -6.25 9.47
CA HIS A 49 -0.63 -5.87 8.93
C HIS A 49 -1.75 -6.63 9.64
N TYR A 50 -2.84 -5.93 9.97
CA TYR A 50 -3.95 -6.48 10.77
C TYR A 50 -4.67 -7.70 10.15
N ASN A 51 -4.60 -7.89 8.84
CA ASN A 51 -5.20 -9.05 8.15
C ASN A 51 -4.25 -10.25 8.02
N ARG A 52 -3.04 -10.17 8.58
CA ARG A 52 -2.05 -11.24 8.51
C ARG A 52 -2.50 -12.44 9.35
N GLN A 53 -2.78 -13.58 8.69
CA GLN A 53 -3.28 -14.79 9.36
C GLN A 53 -2.15 -15.62 10.00
N HIS A 54 -1.00 -15.71 9.33
CA HIS A 54 0.14 -16.53 9.76
C HIS A 54 1.41 -15.68 9.83
N VAL A 55 1.63 -15.03 10.95
CA VAL A 55 2.85 -14.24 11.21
C VAL A 55 4.07 -15.16 11.14
N GLY A 56 5.14 -14.71 10.49
CA GLY A 56 6.37 -15.46 10.31
C GLY A 56 6.35 -16.48 9.16
N ALA A 57 5.18 -16.77 8.57
CA ALA A 57 5.16 -17.66 7.39
C ALA A 57 5.81 -16.99 6.18
N ASP A 58 6.57 -17.75 5.41
CA ASP A 58 7.30 -17.24 4.23
C ASP A 58 6.35 -16.65 3.18
N GLN A 59 5.19 -17.25 3.01
CA GLN A 59 4.18 -16.79 2.08
C GLN A 59 3.32 -15.70 2.73
N PHE A 60 3.48 -14.46 2.27
CA PHE A 60 2.66 -13.31 2.68
C PHE A 60 1.82 -12.71 1.55
N VAL A 61 1.92 -13.26 0.35
CA VAL A 61 1.16 -12.86 -0.84
C VAL A 61 0.36 -14.05 -1.33
N PRO A 62 -0.92 -13.86 -1.76
CA PRO A 62 -1.69 -14.94 -2.36
C PRO A 62 -1.00 -15.54 -3.60
N PRO A 63 -1.26 -16.82 -3.93
CA PRO A 63 -0.80 -17.43 -5.18
C PRO A 63 -1.34 -16.65 -6.41
N GLY A 64 -0.56 -16.63 -7.49
CA GLY A 64 -0.93 -15.94 -8.73
C GLY A 64 -0.06 -14.72 -9.03
N LYS A 65 -0.49 -13.90 -10.00
CA LYS A 65 0.22 -12.70 -10.42
C LYS A 65 0.13 -11.64 -9.33
N CYS A 66 1.28 -11.17 -8.84
CA CYS A 66 1.34 -10.12 -7.82
C CYS A 66 2.44 -9.10 -8.14
N LEU A 67 2.28 -7.89 -7.64
CA LEU A 67 3.29 -6.84 -7.58
C LEU A 67 3.45 -6.46 -6.10
N VAL A 68 4.68 -6.56 -5.60
CA VAL A 68 5.04 -6.16 -4.24
C VAL A 68 5.89 -4.91 -4.33
N LEU A 69 5.47 -3.85 -3.64
CA LEU A 69 6.17 -2.59 -3.55
C LEU A 69 6.52 -2.32 -2.08
N LEU A 70 7.75 -1.87 -1.84
CA LEU A 70 8.28 -1.62 -0.51
C LEU A 70 8.94 -0.24 -0.44
N ILE A 71 8.72 0.44 0.67
CA ILE A 71 9.54 1.57 1.15
C ILE A 71 10.16 1.13 2.46
N GLU A 72 11.47 1.29 2.63
CA GLU A 72 12.16 0.89 3.87
C GLU A 72 12.40 2.06 4.82
N ALA A 73 12.72 3.23 4.28
CA ALA A 73 13.09 4.41 5.07
C ALA A 73 12.36 5.67 4.59
N PRO A 74 12.14 6.65 5.45
CA PRO A 74 12.45 6.73 6.88
C PRO A 74 11.51 5.91 7.77
N ALA A 75 10.37 5.48 7.26
CA ALA A 75 9.48 4.53 7.91
C ALA A 75 8.91 3.58 6.86
N PRO A 76 8.78 2.28 7.17
CA PRO A 76 8.40 1.31 6.16
C PRO A 76 6.95 1.48 5.69
N ALA A 77 6.75 1.19 4.41
CA ALA A 77 5.44 1.02 3.82
C ALA A 77 5.43 -0.15 2.84
N LEU A 78 4.31 -0.84 2.75
CA LEU A 78 4.08 -1.99 1.90
C LEU A 78 2.82 -1.81 1.09
N TRP A 79 2.90 -2.18 -0.20
CA TRP A 79 1.75 -2.34 -1.08
C TRP A 79 1.84 -3.66 -1.82
N ILE A 80 0.71 -4.36 -1.93
CA ILE A 80 0.62 -5.61 -2.69
C ILE A 80 -0.59 -5.54 -3.61
N SER A 81 -0.32 -5.46 -4.92
CA SER A 81 -1.32 -5.73 -5.96
C SER A 81 -1.35 -7.20 -6.29
N HIS A 82 -2.54 -7.75 -6.50
CA HIS A 82 -2.78 -9.13 -6.88
C HIS A 82 -3.80 -9.18 -8.02
N SER A 83 -3.54 -9.99 -9.03
CA SER A 83 -4.49 -10.32 -10.08
C SER A 83 -4.94 -11.77 -9.87
N PRO A 84 -6.07 -11.98 -9.16
CA PRO A 84 -6.55 -13.33 -8.90
C PRO A 84 -7.06 -13.98 -10.19
N ASP A 85 -6.92 -15.31 -10.30
CA ASP A 85 -7.58 -16.08 -11.35
C ASP A 85 -9.10 -16.04 -11.09
N PRO A 86 -9.91 -15.56 -12.04
CA PRO A 86 -11.37 -15.43 -11.85
C PRO A 86 -12.07 -16.73 -11.44
N ARG A 87 -11.49 -17.89 -11.80
CA ARG A 87 -12.06 -19.21 -11.45
C ARG A 87 -12.02 -19.50 -9.95
N PHE A 88 -11.15 -18.83 -9.19
CA PHE A 88 -11.01 -19.01 -7.75
C PHE A 88 -11.54 -17.84 -6.94
N VAL A 89 -12.10 -16.80 -7.60
CA VAL A 89 -12.69 -15.65 -6.92
C VAL A 89 -14.06 -16.01 -6.37
N LYS A 90 -14.24 -15.84 -5.05
CA LYS A 90 -15.50 -16.10 -4.35
C LYS A 90 -16.33 -14.84 -4.09
N HIS A 91 -15.73 -13.66 -4.27
CA HIS A 91 -16.45 -12.39 -4.09
C HIS A 91 -17.13 -11.95 -5.39
N ARG A 92 -18.06 -11.00 -5.31
CA ARG A 92 -18.90 -10.52 -6.42
C ARG A 92 -18.19 -9.59 -7.43
N TRP A 93 -16.86 -9.47 -7.37
CA TRP A 93 -16.05 -8.66 -8.30
C TRP A 93 -15.02 -9.53 -9.05
N PRO A 94 -15.42 -10.53 -9.83
CA PRO A 94 -14.51 -11.34 -10.60
C PRO A 94 -13.84 -10.50 -11.69
N GLY A 95 -12.53 -10.70 -11.89
CA GLY A 95 -11.75 -9.94 -12.87
C GLY A 95 -11.07 -8.67 -12.34
N ALA A 96 -11.54 -8.10 -11.23
CA ALA A 96 -10.88 -6.96 -10.62
C ALA A 96 -9.46 -7.30 -10.12
N TRP A 97 -8.53 -6.37 -10.27
CA TRP A 97 -7.30 -6.44 -9.49
C TRP A 97 -7.61 -6.22 -8.01
N VAL A 98 -6.77 -6.72 -7.12
CA VAL A 98 -7.00 -6.63 -5.69
C VAL A 98 -5.76 -6.03 -5.01
N CYS A 99 -5.94 -4.97 -4.22
CA CYS A 99 -4.96 -4.60 -3.21
C CYS A 99 -5.17 -5.51 -1.99
N THR A 100 -4.28 -6.48 -1.81
CA THR A 100 -4.39 -7.47 -0.72
C THR A 100 -3.78 -7.00 0.58
N ALA A 101 -2.83 -6.07 0.54
CA ALA A 101 -2.27 -5.41 1.71
C ALA A 101 -1.77 -4.02 1.35
N PHE A 102 -2.06 -3.07 2.22
CA PHE A 102 -1.44 -1.74 2.25
C PHE A 102 -1.15 -1.38 3.69
N ARG A 103 0.11 -1.14 3.99
CA ARG A 103 0.55 -0.66 5.28
C ARG A 103 1.47 0.53 5.10
N ASN A 104 1.24 1.57 5.87
CA ASN A 104 2.08 2.76 5.95
C ASN A 104 2.37 3.04 7.43
N GLU A 105 3.64 3.03 7.81
CA GLU A 105 4.06 3.24 9.20
C GLU A 105 4.37 4.72 9.51
N GLY A 106 3.81 5.63 8.71
CA GLY A 106 3.59 7.02 9.13
C GLY A 106 4.48 8.09 8.49
N ALA A 107 5.44 7.75 7.61
CA ALA A 107 6.33 8.77 7.02
C ALA A 107 5.67 9.63 5.94
N TRP A 108 4.64 9.10 5.26
CA TRP A 108 4.06 9.70 4.05
C TRP A 108 2.53 9.76 4.12
N LEU A 109 1.92 10.61 3.29
CA LEU A 109 0.47 10.63 3.17
C LEU A 109 -0.02 9.37 2.45
N SER A 110 -0.77 8.52 3.16
CA SER A 110 -1.23 7.22 2.66
C SER A 110 -1.97 7.29 1.32
N SER A 111 -2.78 8.34 1.08
CA SER A 111 -3.51 8.49 -0.19
C SER A 111 -2.60 8.82 -1.37
N GLU A 112 -1.44 9.43 -1.14
CA GLU A 112 -0.43 9.66 -2.18
C GLU A 112 0.31 8.36 -2.48
N LEU A 113 0.75 7.63 -1.44
CA LEU A 113 1.38 6.32 -1.60
C LEU A 113 0.49 5.36 -2.38
N ILE A 114 -0.82 5.34 -2.11
CA ILE A 114 -1.77 4.50 -2.84
C ILE A 114 -1.80 4.90 -4.32
N ARG A 115 -1.85 6.20 -4.67
CA ARG A 115 -1.85 6.64 -6.07
C ARG A 115 -0.56 6.27 -6.80
N GLU A 116 0.59 6.41 -6.16
CA GLU A 116 1.87 5.98 -6.73
C GLU A 116 1.94 4.46 -6.94
N ALA A 117 1.45 3.68 -5.99
CA ALA A 117 1.40 2.23 -6.12
C ALA A 117 0.46 1.77 -7.23
N LEU A 118 -0.66 2.48 -7.45
CA LEU A 118 -1.55 2.26 -8.58
C LEU A 118 -0.85 2.57 -9.91
N ALA A 119 -0.10 3.69 -9.98
CA ALA A 119 0.69 4.05 -11.16
C ALA A 119 1.75 3.00 -11.50
N ALA A 120 2.45 2.49 -10.48
CA ALA A 120 3.43 1.41 -10.62
C ALA A 120 2.76 0.09 -11.04
N THR A 121 1.53 -0.18 -10.58
CA THR A 121 0.78 -1.37 -10.99
C THR A 121 0.40 -1.29 -12.48
N VAL A 122 -0.06 -0.12 -12.94
CA VAL A 122 -0.37 0.10 -14.37
C VAL A 122 0.89 -0.01 -15.23
N ASP A 123 2.02 0.53 -14.77
CA ASP A 123 3.29 0.40 -15.48
C ASP A 123 3.71 -1.07 -15.65
N ALA A 124 3.59 -1.86 -14.59
CA ALA A 124 4.01 -3.26 -14.58
C ALA A 124 3.04 -4.21 -15.31
N TRP A 125 1.76 -3.91 -15.34
CA TRP A 125 0.72 -4.84 -15.81
C TRP A 125 -0.06 -4.38 -17.04
N GLY A 126 0.09 -3.11 -17.44
CA GLY A 126 -0.68 -2.49 -18.50
C GLY A 126 -2.02 -1.92 -18.00
N PRO A 127 -2.97 -1.68 -18.90
CA PRO A 127 -4.25 -1.09 -18.56
C PRO A 127 -5.01 -1.89 -17.51
N PRO A 128 -5.69 -1.22 -16.55
CA PRO A 128 -6.50 -1.91 -15.56
C PRO A 128 -7.69 -2.62 -16.21
N PRO A 129 -8.20 -3.72 -15.61
CA PRO A 129 -9.41 -4.38 -16.07
C PRO A 129 -10.63 -3.46 -15.92
N ALA A 130 -11.71 -3.76 -16.64
CA ALA A 130 -12.96 -2.99 -16.61
C ALA A 130 -13.53 -2.86 -15.18
N GLU A 131 -13.36 -3.90 -14.37
CA GLU A 131 -13.76 -3.98 -12.96
C GLU A 131 -12.89 -3.11 -12.05
N GLY A 132 -11.73 -2.66 -12.53
CA GLY A 132 -10.81 -1.82 -11.80
C GLY A 132 -10.02 -2.56 -10.72
N MET A 133 -9.82 -1.92 -9.56
CA MET A 133 -9.14 -2.51 -8.41
C MET A 133 -10.02 -2.49 -7.17
N LEU A 134 -10.04 -3.60 -6.47
CA LEU A 134 -10.78 -3.84 -5.24
C LEU A 134 -9.80 -3.85 -4.05
N THR A 135 -10.27 -3.39 -2.89
CA THR A 135 -9.66 -3.67 -1.60
C THR A 135 -10.74 -3.89 -0.54
N PHE A 136 -10.44 -4.71 0.46
CA PHE A 136 -11.30 -4.95 1.60
C PHE A 136 -10.71 -4.31 2.85
N VAL A 137 -11.54 -3.60 3.59
CA VAL A 137 -11.16 -2.94 4.84
C VAL A 137 -12.00 -3.49 5.97
N ASP A 138 -11.35 -3.97 7.02
CA ASP A 138 -12.02 -4.38 8.23
C ASP A 138 -12.39 -3.14 9.08
N PRO A 139 -13.67 -2.80 9.21
CA PRO A 139 -14.09 -1.62 9.96
C PRO A 139 -13.77 -1.74 11.45
N THR A 140 -13.64 -2.96 11.97
CA THR A 140 -13.35 -3.19 13.40
C THR A 140 -11.87 -3.00 13.73
N LYS A 141 -10.98 -3.17 12.75
CA LYS A 141 -9.53 -3.05 12.90
C LYS A 141 -9.00 -1.66 12.55
N THR A 142 -9.81 -0.85 11.89
CA THR A 142 -9.43 0.52 11.50
C THR A 142 -10.02 1.60 12.41
N ALA A 143 -10.65 1.20 13.52
CA ALA A 143 -11.18 2.11 14.53
C ALA A 143 -10.04 2.91 15.23
N PRO A 144 -10.31 4.15 15.68
CA PRO A 144 -11.61 4.81 15.82
C PRO A 144 -11.97 5.74 14.65
N LYS A 145 -11.68 5.41 13.42
CA LYS A 145 -12.01 6.28 12.27
C LYS A 145 -13.47 6.12 11.86
N GLU A 146 -14.21 7.21 11.82
CA GLU A 146 -15.60 7.27 11.38
C GLU A 146 -15.83 6.69 9.97
N VAL A 147 -14.80 6.75 9.12
CA VAL A 147 -14.87 6.28 7.73
C VAL A 147 -13.78 5.24 7.46
N PRO A 148 -14.10 3.94 7.49
CA PRO A 148 -13.15 2.88 7.15
C PRO A 148 -12.56 3.07 5.76
N GLY A 149 -11.22 2.91 5.64
CA GLY A 149 -10.52 3.05 4.37
C GLY A 149 -10.42 4.49 3.86
N TRP A 150 -10.42 5.49 4.74
CA TRP A 150 -10.33 6.91 4.37
C TRP A 150 -9.21 7.21 3.37
N CYS A 151 -8.02 6.63 3.55
CA CYS A 151 -6.88 6.83 2.65
C CYS A 151 -7.17 6.33 1.22
N PHE A 152 -7.85 5.19 1.07
CA PHE A 152 -8.30 4.67 -0.22
C PHE A 152 -9.35 5.58 -0.86
N ARG A 153 -10.31 6.08 -0.08
CA ARG A 153 -11.33 7.02 -0.58
C ARG A 153 -10.70 8.32 -1.07
N ARG A 154 -9.69 8.84 -0.35
CA ARG A 154 -8.88 10.00 -0.79
C ARG A 154 -8.04 9.70 -2.03
N ALA A 155 -7.68 8.45 -2.26
CA ALA A 155 -7.00 8.00 -3.48
C ALA A 155 -7.95 7.77 -4.67
N GLY A 156 -9.27 7.85 -4.46
CA GLY A 156 -10.28 7.76 -5.54
C GLY A 156 -11.17 6.53 -5.50
N PHE A 157 -10.95 5.60 -4.56
CA PHE A 157 -11.84 4.46 -4.35
C PHE A 157 -13.21 4.90 -3.85
N LYS A 158 -14.22 4.12 -4.18
CA LYS A 158 -15.59 4.29 -3.72
C LYS A 158 -16.05 3.03 -3.00
N SER A 159 -16.93 3.20 -2.01
CA SER A 159 -17.59 2.06 -1.38
C SER A 159 -18.51 1.37 -2.36
N ASP A 160 -18.43 0.04 -2.38
CA ASP A 160 -19.29 -0.81 -3.21
C ASP A 160 -19.87 -1.97 -2.37
N GLY A 161 -20.28 -1.64 -1.15
CA GLY A 161 -20.93 -2.55 -0.21
C GLY A 161 -19.95 -3.32 0.67
N PHE A 162 -20.31 -4.55 0.99
CA PHE A 162 -19.59 -5.40 1.94
C PHE A 162 -19.30 -6.77 1.33
N SER A 163 -18.22 -7.41 1.78
CA SER A 163 -18.01 -8.84 1.57
C SER A 163 -18.97 -9.65 2.44
N GLU A 164 -19.12 -10.95 2.16
CA GLU A 164 -19.89 -11.88 3.00
C GLU A 164 -19.39 -11.90 4.47
N GLY A 165 -18.09 -11.66 4.69
CA GLY A 165 -17.49 -11.54 6.01
C GLY A 165 -17.60 -10.16 6.67
N GLY A 166 -18.41 -9.22 6.12
CA GLY A 166 -18.63 -7.89 6.70
C GLY A 166 -17.52 -6.87 6.47
N LEU A 167 -16.53 -7.18 5.63
CA LEU A 167 -15.48 -6.22 5.26
C LEU A 167 -16.05 -5.18 4.29
N VAL A 168 -15.69 -3.91 4.48
CA VAL A 168 -16.05 -2.85 3.55
C VAL A 168 -15.30 -3.04 2.24
N ALA A 169 -16.04 -3.22 1.14
CA ALA A 169 -15.47 -3.28 -0.20
C ALA A 169 -15.29 -1.86 -0.76
N LEU A 170 -14.07 -1.54 -1.19
CA LEU A 170 -13.73 -0.28 -1.83
C LEU A 170 -13.19 -0.57 -3.23
N VAL A 171 -13.79 0.05 -4.26
CA VAL A 171 -13.44 -0.16 -5.67
C VAL A 171 -12.92 1.12 -6.29
N LEU A 172 -11.79 1.04 -6.99
CA LEU A 172 -11.29 2.07 -7.88
C LEU A 172 -11.70 1.71 -9.32
N PRO A 173 -12.60 2.47 -9.95
CA PRO A 173 -12.96 2.23 -11.35
C PRO A 173 -11.76 2.40 -12.30
N ALA A 174 -11.69 1.63 -13.38
CA ALA A 174 -10.61 1.64 -14.36
C ALA A 174 -10.25 3.07 -14.84
N ARG A 175 -11.24 3.90 -15.12
CA ARG A 175 -11.07 5.30 -15.59
C ARG A 175 -10.42 6.24 -14.57
N ARG A 176 -10.24 5.82 -13.33
CA ARG A 176 -9.65 6.63 -12.24
C ARG A 176 -8.22 6.23 -11.90
N PHE A 177 -7.66 5.25 -12.60
CA PHE A 177 -6.26 4.93 -12.41
C PHE A 177 -5.38 6.08 -12.87
N PRO A 178 -4.27 6.34 -12.18
CA PRO A 178 -3.28 7.31 -12.62
C PRO A 178 -2.56 6.81 -13.87
N ALA A 179 -1.87 7.72 -14.56
CA ALA A 179 -0.95 7.35 -15.63
C ALA A 179 0.14 6.41 -15.10
N PRO A 180 0.67 5.50 -15.94
CA PRO A 180 1.74 4.59 -15.54
C PRO A 180 2.99 5.36 -15.10
N SER A 181 3.65 4.87 -14.06
CA SER A 181 4.90 5.41 -13.55
C SER A 181 5.71 4.28 -12.93
N PRO A 182 6.94 4.01 -13.41
CA PRO A 182 7.73 2.90 -12.93
C PRO A 182 8.15 3.10 -11.46
N PRO A 183 8.19 2.05 -10.66
CA PRO A 183 8.76 2.09 -9.33
C PRO A 183 10.30 2.21 -9.40
N LEU A 184 10.92 2.58 -8.29
CA LEU A 184 12.38 2.58 -8.16
C LEU A 184 12.91 1.15 -8.24
N TRP A 185 14.05 1.01 -8.91
CA TRP A 185 14.77 -0.26 -8.95
C TRP A 185 15.66 -0.40 -7.69
N ARG A 186 15.52 -1.50 -6.95
CA ARG A 186 16.29 -1.75 -5.73
C ARG A 186 17.60 -2.53 -5.95
N GLY A 187 17.99 -2.78 -7.18
CA GLY A 187 19.17 -3.62 -7.46
C GLY A 187 19.00 -5.08 -7.00
N VAL A 188 17.78 -5.51 -6.78
CA VAL A 188 17.49 -6.90 -6.40
C VAL A 188 17.92 -7.81 -7.53
N ASP A 189 18.69 -8.83 -7.18
CA ASP A 189 19.31 -9.79 -8.06
C ASP A 189 18.43 -10.15 -9.28
N ALA A 190 18.85 -9.77 -10.49
CA ALA A 190 18.12 -9.98 -11.74
C ALA A 190 17.69 -11.45 -11.99
N ARG A 191 18.26 -12.40 -11.23
CA ARG A 191 17.86 -13.79 -11.22
C ARG A 191 16.43 -14.03 -10.72
N TRP A 192 15.84 -13.11 -9.94
CA TRP A 192 14.46 -13.22 -9.47
C TRP A 192 13.46 -12.70 -10.49
N ASP A 193 13.80 -11.67 -11.22
CA ASP A 193 12.94 -11.06 -12.24
C ASP A 193 12.67 -12.04 -13.40
N THR A 194 13.69 -12.73 -13.90
CA THR A 194 13.57 -13.72 -14.97
C THR A 194 12.75 -14.95 -14.61
N ARG A 195 12.72 -15.39 -13.34
CA ARG A 195 11.88 -16.49 -12.90
C ARG A 195 10.41 -16.11 -12.74
N GLN A 196 10.12 -14.92 -12.24
CA GLN A 196 8.74 -14.43 -12.14
C GLN A 196 8.12 -14.19 -13.52
N GLN A 197 8.85 -13.62 -14.47
CA GLN A 197 8.37 -13.42 -15.83
C GLN A 197 8.11 -14.75 -16.58
N ARG A 198 8.87 -15.82 -16.31
CA ARG A 198 8.68 -17.13 -16.95
C ARG A 198 7.50 -17.93 -16.41
N LEU A 199 7.03 -17.64 -15.20
CA LEU A 199 5.87 -18.33 -14.61
C LEU A 199 4.53 -17.77 -15.12
N PHE A 200 4.55 -16.69 -15.89
CA PHE A 200 3.36 -15.97 -16.36
C PHE A 200 3.34 -15.75 -17.89
N ARG A 201 4.19 -16.46 -18.64
CA ARG A 201 4.07 -16.68 -20.08
C ARG A 201 3.49 -18.10 -20.33
#